data_274493c50fd7ac441f63552870e8e50d
#
_entry.id   274493c50fd7ac441f63552870e8e50d
#
_cell.length_a   1.000
_cell.length_b   1.000
_cell.length_c   1.000
_cell.angle_alpha   90.00
_cell.angle_beta   90.00
_cell.angle_gamma   90.00
#
_symmetry.space_group_name_H-M   'P 1'
#
loop_
_entity.id
_entity.type
_entity.pdbx_description
1 polymer ?
#
loop_
_entity_poly.entity_id
_entity_poly.type
_entity_poly.pdbx_seq_one_letter_code
_entity_poly.pdbx_strand_id
1 'polypeptide(L)'
;MVGRTSVGRREDKLREVLQPDFLDFADRADDFTGADGCLFCLGVSSVGMSEADYRRTTKGIALAAAVLAEVAPESVFGYISGMGTDSTERGRVMWARVKGETENALLAIPFRAYAVRPGFIQATDGVGSKTRLYAAIYWVTGWLYPVLRRLAPKYVIRSDELARAMIELVRQRPEKRVLESNDLRAAVTGPSVARGPAARQPAFRPPQVSRDRPSAARARRAPGRLGIQATRAPDRRR
;
A
#
# COMPACT_ATOMS: atom_id res chain seq x y z
N MET A 1 7.48 -9.10 7.42
CA MET A 1 7.56 -8.16 6.29
C MET A 1 7.01 -8.83 5.04
N VAL A 2 6.22 -8.12 4.22
CA VAL A 2 5.66 -8.65 2.98
C VAL A 2 6.37 -8.03 1.79
N GLY A 3 6.76 -8.84 0.81
CA GLY A 3 7.47 -8.39 -0.38
C GLY A 3 7.28 -9.35 -1.56
N ARG A 4 7.58 -8.88 -2.79
CA ARG A 4 7.61 -9.77 -3.97
C ARG A 4 8.88 -10.61 -4.01
N THR A 5 9.95 -10.11 -3.43
CA THR A 5 11.25 -10.75 -3.38
C THR A 5 11.82 -10.62 -1.97
N SER A 6 12.66 -11.57 -1.58
CA SER A 6 13.36 -11.49 -0.31
C SER A 6 14.29 -10.27 -0.28
N VAL A 7 14.38 -9.63 0.87
CA VAL A 7 15.36 -8.55 1.12
C VAL A 7 16.75 -9.08 1.42
N GLY A 8 16.91 -10.39 1.58
CA GLY A 8 18.18 -11.05 1.86
C GLY A 8 18.76 -10.75 3.25
N ARG A 9 17.96 -10.21 4.16
CA ARG A 9 18.36 -9.99 5.55
C ARG A 9 17.90 -11.13 6.43
N ARG A 10 18.74 -11.55 7.37
CA ARG A 10 18.40 -12.53 8.40
C ARG A 10 18.51 -11.85 9.75
N GLU A 11 17.38 -11.61 10.37
CA GLU A 11 17.26 -11.01 11.69
C GLU A 11 16.32 -11.87 12.52
N ASP A 12 16.62 -12.11 13.78
CA ASP A 12 15.87 -13.03 14.65
C ASP A 12 14.36 -12.71 14.73
N LYS A 13 13.99 -11.44 14.53
CA LYS A 13 12.60 -10.97 14.61
C LYS A 13 12.00 -10.68 13.23
N LEU A 14 12.71 -10.98 12.14
CA LEU A 14 12.24 -10.74 10.79
C LEU A 14 11.66 -12.03 10.19
N ARG A 15 10.34 -12.02 9.98
CA ARG A 15 9.65 -13.00 9.15
C ARG A 15 9.33 -12.38 7.80
N GLU A 16 9.76 -12.99 6.72
CA GLU A 16 9.43 -12.59 5.36
C GLU A 16 8.26 -13.43 4.84
N VAL A 17 7.27 -12.76 4.25
CA VAL A 17 6.16 -13.35 3.52
C VAL A 17 6.30 -12.90 2.07
N LEU A 18 6.53 -13.85 1.18
CA LEU A 18 6.63 -13.57 -0.25
C LEU A 18 5.23 -13.63 -0.88
N GLN A 19 4.80 -12.51 -1.45
CA GLN A 19 3.50 -12.35 -2.11
C GLN A 19 3.72 -11.84 -3.55
N PRO A 20 3.50 -12.69 -4.56
CA PRO A 20 3.68 -12.32 -5.96
C PRO A 20 2.65 -11.29 -6.44
N ASP A 21 1.38 -11.48 -6.07
CA ASP A 21 0.28 -10.57 -6.40
C ASP A 21 -0.17 -9.79 -5.16
N PHE A 22 0.09 -8.50 -5.16
CA PHE A 22 -0.33 -7.61 -4.10
C PHE A 22 -1.80 -7.16 -4.20
N LEU A 23 -2.53 -7.60 -5.22
CA LEU A 23 -3.96 -7.35 -5.32
C LEU A 23 -4.79 -8.43 -4.62
N ASP A 24 -4.16 -9.52 -4.19
CA ASP A 24 -4.82 -10.60 -3.47
C ASP A 24 -4.00 -11.05 -2.25
N PHE A 25 -4.62 -10.98 -1.09
CA PHE A 25 -4.06 -11.41 0.19
C PHE A 25 -4.94 -12.47 0.89
N ALA A 26 -5.98 -12.99 0.21
CA ALA A 26 -6.94 -13.91 0.83
C ALA A 26 -6.27 -15.15 1.42
N ASP A 27 -5.31 -15.73 0.70
CA ASP A 27 -4.57 -16.92 1.14
C ASP A 27 -3.48 -16.62 2.20
N ARG A 28 -3.34 -15.36 2.60
CA ARG A 28 -2.30 -14.89 3.52
C ARG A 28 -2.86 -14.25 4.79
N ALA A 29 -4.16 -14.26 4.97
CA ALA A 29 -4.81 -13.63 6.11
C ALA A 29 -4.25 -14.14 7.45
N ASP A 30 -4.02 -15.45 7.56
CA ASP A 30 -3.48 -16.07 8.78
C ASP A 30 -2.07 -15.60 9.13
N ASP A 31 -1.26 -15.20 8.14
CA ASP A 31 0.09 -14.68 8.37
C ASP A 31 0.10 -13.35 9.15
N PHE A 32 -1.05 -12.69 9.25
CA PHE A 32 -1.22 -11.37 9.87
C PHE A 32 -2.02 -11.40 11.16
N THR A 33 -2.55 -12.55 11.55
CA THR A 33 -3.28 -12.71 12.81
C THR A 33 -2.45 -12.24 14.00
N GLY A 34 -3.03 -11.36 14.82
CA GLY A 34 -2.36 -10.79 15.99
C GLY A 34 -1.35 -9.69 15.68
N ALA A 35 -1.28 -9.19 14.44
CA ALA A 35 -0.44 -8.05 14.12
C ALA A 35 -0.94 -6.75 14.78
N ASP A 36 -0.06 -5.99 15.42
CA ASP A 36 -0.38 -4.67 16.00
C ASP A 36 -0.61 -3.59 14.95
N GLY A 37 -0.04 -3.76 13.76
CA GLY A 37 -0.20 -2.79 12.67
C GLY A 37 0.44 -3.21 11.35
N CYS A 38 -0.07 -2.62 10.28
CA CYS A 38 0.47 -2.69 8.94
C CYS A 38 1.02 -1.31 8.53
N LEU A 39 2.32 -1.24 8.26
CA LEU A 39 2.97 -0.06 7.72
C LEU A 39 3.09 -0.20 6.20
N PHE A 40 2.14 0.38 5.49
CA PHE A 40 2.05 0.27 4.04
C PHE A 40 2.94 1.32 3.37
N CYS A 41 4.14 0.88 2.98
CA CYS A 41 5.18 1.71 2.38
C CYS A 41 5.34 1.48 0.87
N LEU A 42 4.43 0.73 0.24
CA LEU A 42 4.47 0.50 -1.20
C LEU A 42 4.03 1.75 -1.95
N GLY A 43 4.75 2.03 -3.04
CA GLY A 43 4.41 3.13 -3.93
C GLY A 43 5.13 3.00 -5.26
N VAL A 44 4.49 3.47 -6.32
CA VAL A 44 5.06 3.55 -7.66
C VAL A 44 5.08 5.00 -8.13
N SER A 45 5.99 5.31 -9.06
CA SER A 45 5.96 6.59 -9.75
C SER A 45 4.78 6.64 -10.71
N SER A 46 4.07 7.76 -10.75
CA SER A 46 2.98 7.99 -11.71
C SER A 46 3.49 8.37 -13.11
N VAL A 47 4.80 8.60 -13.25
CA VAL A 47 5.39 9.05 -14.52
C VAL A 47 5.25 7.96 -15.58
N GLY A 48 4.60 8.30 -16.70
CA GLY A 48 4.38 7.39 -17.82
C GLY A 48 3.23 6.39 -17.62
N MET A 49 2.48 6.49 -16.52
CA MET A 49 1.34 5.61 -16.26
C MET A 49 0.02 6.27 -16.66
N SER A 50 -0.92 5.47 -17.16
CA SER A 50 -2.31 5.89 -17.24
C SER A 50 -2.91 6.06 -15.84
N GLU A 51 -3.96 6.88 -15.72
CA GLU A 51 -4.64 7.04 -14.43
C GLU A 51 -5.27 5.73 -13.95
N ALA A 52 -5.79 4.92 -14.87
CA ALA A 52 -6.38 3.61 -14.53
C ALA A 52 -5.33 2.66 -13.95
N ASP A 53 -4.14 2.58 -14.56
CA ASP A 53 -3.06 1.73 -14.08
C ASP A 53 -2.49 2.23 -12.75
N TYR A 54 -2.33 3.54 -12.62
CA TYR A 54 -1.87 4.16 -11.37
C TYR A 54 -2.87 3.95 -10.23
N ARG A 55 -4.17 4.07 -10.50
CA ARG A 55 -5.23 3.78 -9.53
C ARG A 55 -5.23 2.32 -9.13
N ARG A 56 -5.11 1.40 -10.08
CA ARG A 56 -5.03 -0.03 -9.79
C ARG A 56 -3.84 -0.38 -8.90
N THR A 57 -2.65 0.14 -9.22
CA THR A 57 -1.42 -0.16 -8.46
C THR A 57 -1.31 0.60 -7.14
N THR A 58 -1.97 1.73 -6.99
CA THR A 58 -1.93 2.54 -5.76
C THR A 58 -3.11 2.19 -4.85
N LYS A 59 -4.34 2.48 -5.29
CA LYS A 59 -5.57 2.25 -4.51
C LYS A 59 -5.89 0.76 -4.39
N GLY A 60 -5.79 0.02 -5.50
CA GLY A 60 -6.12 -1.41 -5.53
C GLY A 60 -5.26 -2.20 -4.54
N ILE A 61 -3.94 -2.02 -4.59
CA ILE A 61 -3.01 -2.73 -3.69
C ILE A 61 -3.20 -2.30 -2.23
N ALA A 62 -3.42 -1.01 -1.96
CA ALA A 62 -3.64 -0.54 -0.60
C ALA A 62 -4.92 -1.10 0.02
N LEU A 63 -6.01 -1.19 -0.76
CA LEU A 63 -7.26 -1.77 -0.29
C LEU A 63 -7.18 -3.29 -0.16
N ALA A 64 -6.45 -3.98 -1.05
CA ALA A 64 -6.19 -5.41 -0.90
C ALA A 64 -5.41 -5.70 0.40
N ALA A 65 -4.41 -4.89 0.74
CA ALA A 65 -3.68 -5.01 2.00
C ALA A 65 -4.57 -4.68 3.23
N ALA A 66 -5.63 -3.92 3.05
CA ALA A 66 -6.57 -3.57 4.13
C ALA A 66 -7.44 -4.77 4.58
N VAL A 67 -7.39 -5.91 3.89
CA VAL A 67 -7.97 -7.19 4.34
C VAL A 67 -7.44 -7.57 5.74
N LEU A 68 -6.26 -7.06 6.11
CA LEU A 68 -5.72 -7.21 7.46
C LEU A 68 -6.65 -6.69 8.56
N ALA A 69 -7.54 -5.74 8.24
CA ALA A 69 -8.54 -5.27 9.19
C ALA A 69 -9.54 -6.37 9.60
N GLU A 70 -9.75 -7.37 8.74
CA GLU A 70 -10.67 -8.49 9.01
C GLU A 70 -10.07 -9.47 10.02
N VAL A 71 -8.76 -9.71 9.94
CA VAL A 71 -8.06 -10.69 10.81
C VAL A 71 -7.40 -10.04 12.03
N ALA A 72 -7.22 -8.73 12.02
CA ALA A 72 -6.66 -7.95 13.11
C ALA A 72 -7.37 -6.59 13.26
N PRO A 73 -8.65 -6.54 13.66
CA PRO A 73 -9.48 -5.33 13.66
C PRO A 73 -8.94 -4.23 14.60
N GLU A 74 -8.20 -4.61 15.62
CA GLU A 74 -7.54 -3.66 16.55
C GLU A 74 -6.20 -3.14 16.02
N SER A 75 -5.75 -3.61 14.86
CA SER A 75 -4.48 -3.18 14.26
C SER A 75 -4.56 -1.76 13.70
N VAL A 76 -3.38 -1.15 13.55
CA VAL A 76 -3.21 0.15 12.91
C VAL A 76 -2.77 -0.04 11.46
N PHE A 77 -3.38 0.67 10.52
CA PHE A 77 -2.97 0.71 9.13
C PHE A 77 -2.38 2.08 8.78
N GLY A 78 -1.07 2.17 8.62
CA GLY A 78 -0.38 3.40 8.22
C GLY A 78 -0.08 3.41 6.73
N TYR A 79 -0.78 4.24 5.96
CA TYR A 79 -0.58 4.41 4.52
C TYR A 79 0.30 5.62 4.21
N ILE A 80 1.44 5.41 3.55
CA ILE A 80 2.30 6.51 3.09
C ILE A 80 1.79 7.04 1.75
N SER A 81 1.13 8.20 1.79
CA SER A 81 0.65 8.92 0.61
C SER A 81 1.67 9.94 0.10
N GLY A 82 1.81 11.05 0.77
CA GLY A 82 2.75 12.13 0.46
C GLY A 82 2.14 13.52 0.54
N MET A 83 3.00 14.49 0.76
CA MET A 83 2.61 15.88 0.76
C MET A 83 2.01 16.30 -0.59
N GLY A 84 0.95 17.08 -0.57
CA GLY A 84 0.23 17.50 -1.78
C GLY A 84 -0.84 16.51 -2.25
N THR A 85 -1.11 15.43 -1.49
CA THR A 85 -2.26 14.55 -1.72
C THR A 85 -3.56 15.34 -1.63
N ASP A 86 -4.44 15.15 -2.62
CA ASP A 86 -5.69 15.88 -2.75
C ASP A 86 -6.88 15.07 -2.21
N SER A 87 -7.24 15.34 -0.95
CA SER A 87 -8.41 14.70 -0.31
C SER A 87 -9.75 15.09 -0.92
N THR A 88 -9.80 16.14 -1.78
CA THR A 88 -11.05 16.52 -2.46
C THR A 88 -11.35 15.63 -3.65
N GLU A 89 -10.37 14.88 -4.14
CA GLU A 89 -10.42 13.99 -5.31
C GLU A 89 -10.76 14.74 -6.63
N ARG A 90 -10.66 16.07 -6.65
CA ARG A 90 -11.08 16.93 -7.78
C ARG A 90 -9.94 17.69 -8.42
N GLY A 91 -8.74 17.63 -7.85
CA GLY A 91 -7.56 18.33 -8.34
C GLY A 91 -7.12 17.87 -9.74
N ARG A 92 -6.38 18.73 -10.42
CA ARG A 92 -5.89 18.44 -11.78
C ARG A 92 -4.71 17.45 -11.80
N VAL A 93 -3.99 17.33 -10.69
CA VAL A 93 -2.80 16.48 -10.59
C VAL A 93 -3.24 15.05 -10.32
N MET A 94 -3.06 14.17 -11.30
CA MET A 94 -3.54 12.80 -11.31
C MET A 94 -3.07 11.99 -10.07
N TRP A 95 -1.77 12.00 -9.79
CA TRP A 95 -1.25 11.23 -8.66
C TRP A 95 -1.78 11.72 -7.28
N ALA A 96 -1.97 13.03 -7.15
CA ALA A 96 -2.49 13.61 -5.91
C ALA A 96 -3.94 13.21 -5.68
N ARG A 97 -4.74 13.23 -6.74
CA ARG A 97 -6.14 12.80 -6.74
C ARG A 97 -6.29 11.32 -6.38
N VAL A 98 -5.54 10.43 -7.07
CA VAL A 98 -5.60 8.98 -6.81
C VAL A 98 -5.12 8.62 -5.40
N LYS A 99 -4.10 9.33 -4.88
CA LYS A 99 -3.68 9.14 -3.48
C LYS A 99 -4.74 9.64 -2.51
N GLY A 100 -5.43 10.74 -2.82
CA GLY A 100 -6.56 11.23 -2.02
C GLY A 100 -7.72 10.24 -1.99
N GLU A 101 -8.10 9.68 -3.14
CA GLU A 101 -9.09 8.60 -3.23
C GLU A 101 -8.69 7.37 -2.38
N THR A 102 -7.39 7.05 -2.34
CA THR A 102 -6.87 5.94 -1.53
C THR A 102 -6.98 6.22 -0.05
N GLU A 103 -6.56 7.42 0.38
CA GLU A 103 -6.68 7.86 1.78
C GLU A 103 -8.13 7.83 2.25
N ASN A 104 -9.03 8.45 1.48
CA ASN A 104 -10.45 8.53 1.84
C ASN A 104 -11.08 7.14 1.95
N ALA A 105 -10.76 6.24 1.00
CA ALA A 105 -11.24 4.86 1.03
C ALA A 105 -10.74 4.10 2.28
N LEU A 106 -9.45 4.22 2.60
CA LEU A 106 -8.87 3.58 3.80
C LEU A 106 -9.44 4.16 5.11
N LEU A 107 -9.61 5.49 5.17
CA LEU A 107 -10.15 6.18 6.34
C LEU A 107 -11.63 5.87 6.60
N ALA A 108 -12.37 5.44 5.57
CA ALA A 108 -13.78 5.03 5.66
C ALA A 108 -13.97 3.60 6.18
N ILE A 109 -12.92 2.75 6.14
CA ILE A 109 -13.00 1.38 6.67
C ILE A 109 -13.09 1.46 8.20
N PRO A 110 -13.90 0.60 8.87
CA PRO A 110 -14.11 0.64 10.32
C PRO A 110 -12.94 0.01 11.09
N PHE A 111 -11.73 0.44 10.81
CA PHE A 111 -10.51 0.14 11.54
C PHE A 111 -9.62 1.38 11.63
N ARG A 112 -8.52 1.29 12.35
CA ARG A 112 -7.68 2.46 12.62
C ARG A 112 -6.68 2.70 11.50
N ALA A 113 -7.12 3.31 10.39
CA ALA A 113 -6.26 3.76 9.31
C ALA A 113 -5.73 5.19 9.53
N TYR A 114 -4.52 5.44 9.06
CA TYR A 114 -3.85 6.73 9.06
C TYR A 114 -3.27 7.03 7.69
N ALA A 115 -3.47 8.24 7.21
CA ALA A 115 -2.81 8.79 6.03
C ALA A 115 -1.55 9.54 6.48
N VAL A 116 -0.40 9.11 6.00
CA VAL A 116 0.91 9.67 6.35
C VAL A 116 1.42 10.42 5.14
N ARG A 117 1.54 11.75 5.25
CA ARG A 117 1.92 12.68 4.18
C ARG A 117 3.31 13.27 4.42
N PRO A 118 4.39 12.48 4.24
CA PRO A 118 5.72 13.03 4.34
C PRO A 118 5.97 14.01 3.20
N GLY A 119 6.79 15.03 3.46
CA GLY A 119 7.37 15.85 2.43
C GLY A 119 8.49 15.10 1.68
N PHE A 120 9.54 15.82 1.26
CA PHE A 120 10.71 15.20 0.67
C PHE A 120 11.41 14.31 1.71
N ILE A 121 11.58 13.03 1.37
CA ILE A 121 12.23 12.04 2.24
C ILE A 121 13.72 11.99 1.90
N GLN A 122 14.56 12.48 2.80
CA GLN A 122 16.01 12.35 2.68
C GLN A 122 16.42 10.93 3.08
N ALA A 123 16.98 10.18 2.13
CA ALA A 123 17.55 8.87 2.41
C ALA A 123 18.72 8.97 3.40
N THR A 124 18.76 8.06 4.35
CA THR A 124 19.85 7.89 5.32
C THR A 124 20.47 6.49 5.14
N ASP A 125 21.67 6.30 5.69
CA ASP A 125 22.31 4.99 5.82
C ASP A 125 22.61 4.26 4.49
N GLY A 126 23.09 4.99 3.47
CA GLY A 126 23.56 4.40 2.22
C GLY A 126 22.47 3.80 1.31
N VAL A 127 21.20 4.05 1.62
CA VAL A 127 20.09 3.65 0.75
C VAL A 127 20.07 4.56 -0.48
N GLY A 128 20.79 4.15 -1.54
CA GLY A 128 20.79 4.84 -2.82
C GLY A 128 19.57 4.47 -3.67
N SER A 129 19.08 5.43 -4.45
CA SER A 129 18.07 5.12 -5.46
C SER A 129 18.70 4.30 -6.60
N LYS A 130 18.04 3.24 -7.04
CA LYS A 130 18.43 2.47 -8.23
C LYS A 130 18.29 3.26 -9.52
N THR A 131 17.58 4.37 -9.51
CA THR A 131 17.34 5.23 -10.68
C THR A 131 18.32 6.40 -10.69
N ARG A 132 19.13 6.52 -11.73
CA ARG A 132 20.17 7.57 -11.89
C ARG A 132 19.63 8.99 -11.71
N LEU A 133 18.42 9.26 -12.21
CA LEU A 133 17.77 10.56 -12.07
C LEU A 133 17.52 10.91 -10.59
N TYR A 134 17.01 9.97 -9.82
CA TYR A 134 16.78 10.18 -8.38
C TYR A 134 18.11 10.29 -7.61
N ALA A 135 19.14 9.55 -8.01
CA ALA A 135 20.48 9.69 -7.42
C ALA A 135 21.03 11.11 -7.62
N ALA A 136 20.87 11.71 -8.81
CA ALA A 136 21.26 13.09 -9.08
C ALA A 136 20.44 14.10 -8.24
N ILE A 137 19.14 13.89 -8.12
CA ILE A 137 18.27 14.72 -7.27
C ILE A 137 18.70 14.60 -5.80
N TYR A 138 19.00 13.41 -5.31
CA TYR A 138 19.49 13.21 -3.94
C TYR A 138 20.87 13.87 -3.70
N TRP A 139 21.73 13.86 -4.71
CA TRP A 139 23.03 14.54 -4.60
C TRP A 139 22.86 16.06 -4.47
N VAL A 140 22.03 16.67 -5.32
CA VAL A 140 21.75 18.12 -5.28
C VAL A 140 20.99 18.49 -4.00
N THR A 141 19.99 17.72 -3.61
CA THR A 141 19.19 18.01 -2.42
C THR A 141 19.91 17.68 -1.11
N GLY A 142 20.90 16.78 -1.16
CA GLY A 142 21.69 16.40 0.03
C GLY A 142 22.45 17.57 0.65
N TRP A 143 23.10 18.40 -0.15
CA TRP A 143 23.79 19.58 0.36
C TRP A 143 22.83 20.71 0.74
N LEU A 144 21.67 20.80 0.08
CA LEU A 144 20.64 21.79 0.38
C LEU A 144 19.79 21.39 1.60
N TYR A 145 19.79 20.11 1.98
CA TYR A 145 18.97 19.56 3.05
C TYR A 145 19.09 20.31 4.39
N PRO A 146 20.30 20.67 4.91
CA PRO A 146 20.40 21.41 6.17
C PRO A 146 19.69 22.76 6.11
N VAL A 147 19.77 23.44 4.96
CA VAL A 147 19.11 24.73 4.72
C VAL A 147 17.60 24.55 4.67
N LEU A 148 17.12 23.59 3.89
CA LEU A 148 15.68 23.25 3.78
C LEU A 148 15.12 22.82 5.14
N ARG A 149 15.85 22.02 5.91
CA ARG A 149 15.43 21.59 7.25
C ARG A 149 15.28 22.76 8.21
N ARG A 150 16.12 23.82 8.07
CA ARG A 150 16.07 25.02 8.92
C ARG A 150 14.98 26.01 8.49
N LEU A 151 14.84 26.23 7.17
CA LEU A 151 13.94 27.25 6.62
C LEU A 151 12.53 26.71 6.32
N ALA A 152 12.44 25.45 5.95
CA ALA A 152 11.18 24.84 5.51
C ALA A 152 11.01 23.41 6.08
N PRO A 153 11.08 23.25 7.41
CA PRO A 153 11.06 21.92 8.05
C PRO A 153 9.83 21.07 7.70
N LYS A 154 8.71 21.68 7.41
CA LYS A 154 7.47 20.99 7.03
C LYS A 154 7.55 20.23 5.69
N TYR A 155 8.57 20.54 4.86
CA TYR A 155 8.70 19.95 3.52
C TYR A 155 9.72 18.81 3.44
N VAL A 156 10.48 18.56 4.50
CA VAL A 156 11.54 17.54 4.47
C VAL A 156 11.50 16.69 5.75
N ILE A 157 11.77 15.40 5.60
CA ILE A 157 11.90 14.44 6.70
C ILE A 157 13.00 13.43 6.36
N ARG A 158 13.72 12.92 7.33
CA ARG A 158 14.69 11.85 7.11
C ARG A 158 13.99 10.48 7.09
N SER A 159 14.54 9.52 6.37
CA SER A 159 13.95 8.18 6.30
C SER A 159 13.90 7.47 7.65
N ASP A 160 14.90 7.67 8.51
CA ASP A 160 14.91 7.12 9.87
C ASP A 160 13.90 7.83 10.80
N GLU A 161 13.70 9.13 10.65
CA GLU A 161 12.67 9.89 11.38
C GLU A 161 11.26 9.38 10.98
N LEU A 162 11.05 9.20 9.67
CA LEU A 162 9.78 8.66 9.16
C LEU A 162 9.52 7.24 9.68
N ALA A 163 10.52 6.37 9.64
CA ALA A 163 10.39 5.00 10.13
C ALA A 163 10.03 4.96 11.62
N ARG A 164 10.68 5.78 12.46
CA ARG A 164 10.34 5.91 13.88
C ARG A 164 8.94 6.45 14.08
N ALA A 165 8.55 7.49 13.32
CA ALA A 165 7.20 8.05 13.40
C ALA A 165 6.13 7.00 13.05
N MET A 166 6.36 6.16 12.04
CA MET A 166 5.46 5.08 11.68
C MET A 166 5.33 4.02 12.79
N ILE A 167 6.41 3.70 13.48
CA ILE A 167 6.37 2.79 14.64
C ILE A 167 5.61 3.44 15.80
N GLU A 168 5.88 4.71 16.10
CA GLU A 168 5.17 5.45 17.15
C GLU A 168 3.67 5.62 16.84
N LEU A 169 3.29 5.73 15.57
CA LEU A 169 1.91 5.74 15.13
C LEU A 169 1.14 4.50 15.60
N VAL A 170 1.76 3.32 15.47
CA VAL A 170 1.17 2.06 15.94
C VAL A 170 1.06 2.03 17.46
N ARG A 171 2.02 2.62 18.16
CA ARG A 171 2.07 2.65 19.63
C ARG A 171 1.10 3.65 20.25
N GLN A 172 1.09 4.87 19.71
CA GLN A 172 0.39 6.00 20.32
C GLN A 172 -1.07 6.12 19.86
N ARG A 173 -1.36 5.67 18.64
CA ARG A 173 -2.70 5.68 18.04
C ARG A 173 -3.39 7.06 18.15
N PRO A 174 -2.78 8.14 17.63
CA PRO A 174 -3.31 9.50 17.80
C PRO A 174 -4.73 9.64 17.21
N GLU A 175 -5.47 10.63 17.69
CA GLU A 175 -6.83 10.92 17.16
C GLU A 175 -6.77 11.48 15.74
N LYS A 176 -5.80 12.35 15.47
CA LYS A 176 -5.58 12.91 14.13
C LYS A 176 -5.16 11.80 13.16
N ARG A 177 -5.96 11.58 12.12
CA ARG A 177 -5.77 10.46 11.18
C ARG A 177 -5.02 10.81 9.90
N VAL A 178 -4.86 12.11 9.59
CA VAL A 178 -4.03 12.60 8.48
C VAL A 178 -2.83 13.33 9.06
N LEU A 179 -1.63 12.78 8.87
CA LEU A 179 -0.39 13.22 9.52
C LEU A 179 0.57 13.82 8.49
N GLU A 180 0.88 15.09 8.66
CA GLU A 180 1.87 15.82 7.86
C GLU A 180 3.28 15.70 8.51
N SER A 181 4.32 16.15 7.80
CA SER A 181 5.71 16.05 8.27
C SER A 181 5.94 16.62 9.69
N ASN A 182 5.22 17.67 10.08
CA ASN A 182 5.36 18.25 11.42
C ASN A 182 4.76 17.32 12.50
N ASP A 183 3.61 16.69 12.21
CA ASP A 183 2.99 15.72 13.12
C ASP A 183 3.90 14.50 13.31
N LEU A 184 4.50 14.02 12.20
CA LEU A 184 5.42 12.89 12.22
C LEU A 184 6.67 13.17 13.08
N ARG A 185 7.21 14.37 13.01
CA ARG A 185 8.33 14.77 13.87
C ARG A 185 7.91 14.88 15.34
N ALA A 186 6.77 15.50 15.59
CA ALA A 186 6.27 15.62 16.96
C ALA A 186 6.10 14.25 17.61
N ALA A 187 5.64 13.24 16.85
CA ALA A 187 5.51 11.86 17.33
C ALA A 187 6.84 11.23 17.76
N VAL A 188 7.96 11.66 17.15
CA VAL A 188 9.31 11.13 17.49
C VAL A 188 9.98 11.91 18.63
N THR A 189 9.70 13.21 18.75
CA THR A 189 10.35 14.10 19.72
C THR A 189 9.55 14.31 21.00
N GLY A 190 8.24 14.01 20.96
CA GLY A 190 7.35 14.11 22.10
C GLY A 190 7.63 13.02 23.16
N PRO A 191 7.24 13.26 24.44
CA PRO A 191 7.26 12.21 25.44
C PRO A 191 6.37 11.04 24.99
N SER A 192 6.89 9.81 25.08
CA SER A 192 6.15 8.61 24.77
C SER A 192 4.86 8.58 25.63
N VAL A 193 3.73 8.85 25.01
CA VAL A 193 2.44 8.80 25.71
C VAL A 193 2.12 7.34 25.98
N ALA A 194 1.99 6.97 27.25
CA ALA A 194 1.54 5.64 27.66
C ALA A 194 0.23 5.28 26.95
N ARG A 195 0.09 4.02 26.53
CA ARG A 195 -1.11 3.50 25.85
C ARG A 195 -2.38 3.94 26.58
N GLY A 196 -3.17 4.76 25.92
CA GLY A 196 -4.55 4.98 26.34
C GLY A 196 -5.34 3.66 26.19
N PRO A 197 -6.36 3.40 27.02
CA PRO A 197 -7.16 2.19 26.92
C PRO A 197 -7.78 2.10 25.52
N ALA A 198 -7.64 0.93 24.89
CA ALA A 198 -8.21 0.65 23.59
C ALA A 198 -9.73 0.91 23.62
N ALA A 199 -10.19 1.93 22.92
CA ALA A 199 -11.62 2.14 22.73
C ALA A 199 -12.16 0.94 21.94
N ARG A 200 -13.05 0.15 22.56
CA ARG A 200 -13.72 -0.98 21.89
C ARG A 200 -14.53 -0.44 20.72
N GLN A 201 -14.05 -0.68 19.52
CA GLN A 201 -14.83 -0.42 18.32
C GLN A 201 -15.89 -1.55 18.15
N PRO A 202 -17.08 -1.23 17.64
CA PRO A 202 -18.08 -2.26 17.35
C PRO A 202 -17.53 -3.27 16.34
N ALA A 203 -17.78 -4.55 16.56
CA ALA A 203 -17.32 -5.62 15.70
C ALA A 203 -17.76 -5.37 14.24
N PHE A 204 -16.80 -5.33 13.35
CA PHE A 204 -17.04 -5.25 11.91
C PHE A 204 -17.77 -6.50 11.45
N ARG A 205 -18.95 -6.32 10.84
CA ARG A 205 -19.59 -7.36 10.02
C ARG A 205 -19.23 -7.10 8.56
N PRO A 206 -18.42 -7.96 7.93
CA PRO A 206 -18.13 -7.81 6.51
C PRO A 206 -19.44 -7.86 5.71
N PRO A 207 -19.58 -7.07 4.61
CA PRO A 207 -20.68 -7.22 3.70
C PRO A 207 -20.67 -8.66 3.17
N GLN A 208 -21.81 -9.36 3.30
CA GLN A 208 -21.96 -10.72 2.76
C GLN A 208 -21.81 -10.62 1.24
N VAL A 209 -20.67 -11.01 0.72
CA VAL A 209 -20.51 -11.25 -0.71
C VAL A 209 -21.38 -12.48 -1.00
N SER A 210 -22.52 -12.26 -1.66
CA SER A 210 -23.37 -13.34 -2.14
C SER A 210 -22.50 -14.23 -3.03
N ARG A 211 -22.24 -15.44 -2.55
CA ARG A 211 -21.60 -16.50 -3.35
C ARG A 211 -22.66 -17.07 -4.28
N ASP A 212 -23.10 -16.28 -5.24
CA ASP A 212 -23.83 -16.81 -6.40
C ASP A 212 -22.82 -17.58 -7.27
N ARG A 213 -22.58 -18.82 -6.89
CA ARG A 213 -22.01 -19.81 -7.81
C ARG A 213 -23.01 -19.97 -8.95
N PRO A 214 -22.62 -19.69 -10.21
CA PRO A 214 -23.48 -20.08 -11.33
C PRO A 214 -23.66 -21.58 -11.25
N SER A 215 -24.91 -22.00 -11.05
CA SER A 215 -25.34 -23.38 -11.09
C SER A 215 -24.89 -23.97 -12.43
N ALA A 216 -24.02 -24.98 -12.35
CA ALA A 216 -23.64 -25.78 -13.52
C ALA A 216 -24.87 -26.50 -14.01
N ALA A 217 -25.62 -25.85 -14.92
CA ALA A 217 -26.73 -26.46 -15.64
C ALA A 217 -26.15 -27.61 -16.46
N ARG A 218 -26.56 -28.79 -16.06
CA ARG A 218 -26.38 -30.09 -16.69
C ARG A 218 -26.61 -29.99 -18.21
N ALA A 219 -25.53 -29.89 -19.00
CA ALA A 219 -25.63 -30.16 -20.43
C ALA A 219 -25.80 -31.68 -20.62
N ARG A 220 -27.04 -32.10 -20.82
CA ARG A 220 -27.38 -33.45 -21.26
C ARG A 220 -26.80 -33.67 -22.67
N ARG A 221 -25.93 -34.65 -22.78
CA ARG A 221 -25.45 -35.21 -24.06
C ARG A 221 -26.65 -35.75 -24.86
N ALA A 222 -26.78 -35.27 -26.09
CA ALA A 222 -27.50 -35.99 -27.16
C ALA A 222 -26.45 -36.58 -28.12
N PRO A 223 -26.64 -37.84 -28.59
CA PRO A 223 -25.71 -38.44 -29.55
C PRO A 223 -26.22 -38.17 -30.97
N GLY A 224 -25.42 -37.48 -31.74
CA GLY A 224 -25.64 -37.28 -33.18
C GLY A 224 -24.42 -37.76 -33.97
N ARG A 225 -24.62 -38.90 -34.64
CA ARG A 225 -23.70 -39.46 -35.65
C ARG A 225 -23.72 -38.64 -36.92
N LEU A 226 -22.71 -38.88 -37.74
CA LEU A 226 -22.41 -38.60 -39.15
C LEU A 226 -21.37 -37.49 -39.32
N GLY A 227 -20.36 -37.60 -40.11
CA GLY A 227 -20.02 -38.42 -41.23
C GLY A 227 -18.60 -38.01 -41.66
N ILE A 228 -17.83 -38.99 -41.97
CA ILE A 228 -16.48 -38.90 -42.53
C ILE A 228 -16.60 -38.37 -43.95
N GLN A 229 -15.88 -37.30 -44.30
CA GLN A 229 -15.40 -37.10 -45.66
C GLN A 229 -13.95 -36.57 -45.65
N ALA A 230 -13.09 -37.46 -46.10
CA ALA A 230 -11.72 -37.17 -46.49
C ALA A 230 -11.71 -36.46 -47.86
N THR A 231 -11.04 -35.33 -47.95
CA THR A 231 -10.60 -34.80 -49.23
C THR A 231 -9.12 -34.46 -49.18
N ARG A 232 -8.47 -35.14 -50.12
CA ARG A 232 -7.03 -35.14 -50.47
C ARG A 232 -6.49 -33.73 -50.80
N ALA A 233 -5.26 -33.51 -50.40
CA ALA A 233 -4.37 -32.48 -50.91
C ALA A 233 -4.03 -32.66 -52.39
N PRO A 234 -3.62 -31.61 -53.09
CA PRO A 234 -2.61 -31.76 -54.14
C PRO A 234 -1.30 -31.10 -53.77
N ASP A 235 -0.28 -31.93 -53.95
CA ASP A 235 1.13 -31.63 -54.15
C ASP A 235 1.34 -30.62 -55.28
N ARG A 236 2.18 -29.58 -55.08
CA ARG A 236 2.96 -28.95 -56.14
C ARG A 236 4.29 -28.43 -55.62
N ARG A 237 5.32 -29.17 -55.99
CA ARG A 237 6.71 -28.72 -56.15
C ARG A 237 6.78 -27.63 -57.27
N ARG A 238 7.47 -26.53 -56.98
CA ARG A 238 8.68 -25.99 -57.71
C ARG A 238 9.19 -24.83 -56.91
#